data_435ad8515da25599723a346d40251130
#
_entry.id   435ad8515da25599723a346d40251130
#
_cell.length_a   1.000
_cell.length_b   1.000
_cell.length_c   1.000
_cell.angle_alpha   90.00
_cell.angle_beta   90.00
_cell.angle_gamma   90.00
#
_symmetry.space_group_name_H-M   'P 1'
#
loop_
_entity.id
_entity.type
_entity.pdbx_description
1 polymer ?
#
loop_
_entity_poly.entity_id
_entity_poly.type
_entity_poly.pdbx_seq_one_letter_code
_entity_poly.pdbx_strand_id
1 'polypeptide(L)'
;LVGSEMCIRDRYNFVNQNSKVAIIMAGNFPMAGFHDLISVIISGNNAIVKPSSDDKILIEFFVSYLHKEFPETNKLVKIVYDKLTDFDKVIATGSNNTFKYFEYYFREKKSLLRKNRTSLAVLSGNESNNELRLLSDDVFMYFGLGCRNVSKIFIPKNYDLTKLNSSFNNYKHIIN
;
A
#
# COMPACT_ATOMS: atom_id res chain seq x y z
N LEU A 1 -14.85 -11.69 13.14
CA LEU A 1 -14.18 -11.17 11.93
C LEU A 1 -13.85 -12.26 10.91
N VAL A 2 -13.53 -13.49 11.34
CA VAL A 2 -13.26 -14.63 10.44
C VAL A 2 -14.48 -15.01 9.59
N GLY A 3 -15.69 -14.83 10.10
CA GLY A 3 -16.93 -15.11 9.37
C GLY A 3 -17.25 -14.14 8.22
N SER A 4 -16.78 -12.90 8.30
CA SER A 4 -17.04 -11.89 7.26
C SER A 4 -16.16 -12.07 6.01
N GLU A 5 -14.93 -12.55 6.18
CA GLU A 5 -14.01 -12.81 5.06
C GLU A 5 -14.43 -14.03 4.24
N MET A 6 -14.93 -15.08 4.88
CA MET A 6 -15.51 -16.24 4.17
C MET A 6 -16.72 -15.83 3.32
N CYS A 7 -17.62 -14.98 3.84
CA CYS A 7 -18.78 -14.48 3.09
C CYS A 7 -18.40 -13.61 1.87
N ILE A 8 -17.26 -12.91 1.92
CA ILE A 8 -16.77 -12.14 0.78
C ILE A 8 -16.20 -13.07 -0.30
N ARG A 9 -15.45 -14.08 0.09
CA ARG A 9 -14.84 -15.06 -0.82
C ARG A 9 -15.89 -15.81 -1.64
N ASP A 10 -17.00 -16.23 -1.02
CA ASP A 10 -18.04 -16.99 -1.67
C ASP A 10 -18.91 -16.16 -2.66
N ARG A 11 -18.86 -14.81 -2.55
CA ARG A 11 -19.59 -13.89 -3.44
C ARG A 11 -18.86 -13.56 -4.72
N TYR A 12 -17.56 -13.81 -4.79
CA TYR A 12 -16.77 -13.57 -5.99
C TYR A 12 -16.48 -14.89 -6.69
N ASN A 13 -17.11 -15.11 -7.84
CA ASN A 13 -16.66 -16.14 -8.75
C ASN A 13 -15.24 -15.79 -9.18
N PHE A 14 -14.25 -16.44 -8.59
CA PHE A 14 -12.86 -16.36 -9.05
C PHE A 14 -12.80 -17.00 -10.44
N VAL A 15 -13.09 -16.22 -11.45
CA VAL A 15 -12.79 -16.61 -12.83
C VAL A 15 -11.28 -16.54 -12.95
N ASN A 16 -10.66 -17.70 -12.97
CA ASN A 16 -9.22 -17.85 -13.18
C ASN A 16 -8.91 -17.38 -14.61
N GLN A 17 -8.67 -16.07 -14.77
CA GLN A 17 -8.53 -15.45 -16.09
C GLN A 17 -7.11 -15.56 -16.65
N ASN A 18 -6.15 -16.09 -15.87
CA ASN A 18 -4.74 -16.19 -16.26
C ASN A 18 -4.20 -14.88 -16.88
N SER A 19 -4.73 -13.73 -16.42
CA SER A 19 -4.36 -12.43 -16.95
C SER A 19 -2.94 -12.05 -16.52
N LYS A 20 -2.21 -11.39 -17.40
CA LYS A 20 -0.94 -10.75 -17.08
C LYS A 20 -1.21 -9.39 -16.45
N VAL A 21 -0.89 -9.23 -15.18
CA VAL A 21 -1.11 -8.01 -14.42
C VAL A 21 0.23 -7.31 -14.16
N ALA A 22 0.43 -6.17 -14.77
CA ALA A 22 1.57 -5.32 -14.46
C ALA A 22 1.35 -4.62 -13.11
N ILE A 23 2.36 -4.66 -12.23
CA ILE A 23 2.32 -4.02 -10.91
C ILE A 23 3.45 -3.02 -10.82
N ILE A 24 3.14 -1.73 -10.83
CA ILE A 24 4.10 -0.64 -10.62
C ILE A 24 4.03 -0.25 -9.16
N MET A 25 5.10 -0.57 -8.43
CA MET A 25 5.15 -0.40 -6.99
C MET A 25 5.67 0.98 -6.58
N ALA A 26 5.07 1.55 -5.54
CA ALA A 26 5.64 2.70 -4.85
C ALA A 26 6.84 2.27 -4.00
N GLY A 27 7.74 3.19 -3.68
CA GLY A 27 8.92 2.94 -2.85
C GLY A 27 9.06 3.91 -1.67
N ASN A 28 7.96 4.53 -1.26
CA ASN A 28 7.96 5.51 -0.15
C ASN A 28 8.16 4.87 1.23
N PHE A 29 7.92 3.57 1.35
CA PHE A 29 8.27 2.75 2.53
C PHE A 29 8.53 1.30 2.09
N PRO A 30 9.24 0.51 2.92
CA PRO A 30 9.59 -0.87 2.59
C PRO A 30 8.38 -1.75 2.27
N MET A 31 8.46 -2.53 1.20
CA MET A 31 7.44 -3.49 0.78
C MET A 31 6.07 -2.84 0.44
N ALA A 32 6.05 -1.58 0.02
CA ALA A 32 4.80 -0.85 -0.28
C ALA A 32 3.89 -1.54 -1.31
N GLY A 33 4.47 -2.26 -2.26
CA GLY A 33 3.74 -3.01 -3.29
C GLY A 33 3.43 -4.48 -2.94
N PHE A 34 3.81 -4.95 -1.76
CA PHE A 34 3.66 -6.35 -1.36
C PHE A 34 2.21 -6.86 -1.43
N HIS A 35 1.28 -6.08 -0.90
CA HIS A 35 -0.13 -6.44 -0.89
C HIS A 35 -0.70 -6.67 -2.31
N ASP A 36 -0.31 -5.84 -3.26
CA ASP A 36 -0.76 -5.95 -4.65
C ASP A 36 -0.20 -7.22 -5.30
N LEU A 37 1.09 -7.51 -5.06
CA LEU A 37 1.75 -8.73 -5.54
C LEU A 37 1.03 -9.98 -5.04
N ILE A 38 0.83 -10.08 -3.73
CA ILE A 38 0.15 -11.23 -3.12
C ILE A 38 -1.29 -11.35 -3.64
N SER A 39 -2.02 -10.24 -3.76
CA SER A 39 -3.40 -10.26 -4.27
C SER A 39 -3.48 -10.78 -5.70
N VAL A 40 -2.53 -10.41 -6.56
CA VAL A 40 -2.48 -10.88 -7.95
C VAL A 40 -2.16 -12.37 -8.00
N ILE A 41 -1.21 -12.86 -7.20
CA ILE A 41 -0.83 -14.28 -7.16
C ILE A 41 -2.01 -15.14 -6.65
N ILE A 42 -2.60 -14.75 -5.51
CA ILE A 42 -3.72 -15.51 -4.89
C ILE A 42 -4.94 -15.54 -5.81
N SER A 43 -5.16 -14.50 -6.60
CA SER A 43 -6.25 -14.48 -7.59
C SER A 43 -5.97 -15.31 -8.85
N GLY A 44 -4.85 -16.06 -8.91
CA GLY A 44 -4.49 -16.93 -10.02
C GLY A 44 -4.04 -16.20 -11.29
N ASN A 45 -3.57 -14.96 -11.16
CA ASN A 45 -3.06 -14.17 -12.27
C ASN A 45 -1.52 -14.15 -12.28
N ASN A 46 -0.95 -13.83 -13.44
CA ASN A 46 0.50 -13.67 -13.60
C ASN A 46 0.90 -12.24 -13.24
N ALA A 47 1.88 -12.07 -12.36
CA ALA A 47 2.38 -10.79 -11.92
C ALA A 47 3.63 -10.37 -12.70
N ILE A 48 3.58 -9.21 -13.36
CA ILE A 48 4.75 -8.56 -13.95
C ILE A 48 5.08 -7.36 -13.06
N VAL A 49 6.08 -7.55 -12.21
CA VAL A 49 6.41 -6.61 -11.13
C VAL A 49 7.47 -5.63 -11.60
N LYS A 50 7.16 -4.34 -11.48
CA LYS A 50 8.12 -3.26 -11.63
C LYS A 50 8.33 -2.59 -10.27
N PRO A 51 9.37 -2.99 -9.51
CA PRO A 51 9.65 -2.39 -8.22
C PRO A 51 10.11 -0.93 -8.36
N SER A 52 9.95 -0.16 -7.31
CA SER A 52 10.61 1.15 -7.19
C SER A 52 12.12 0.97 -7.07
N SER A 53 12.90 1.96 -7.54
CA SER A 53 14.35 2.01 -7.32
C SER A 53 14.72 1.94 -5.83
N ASP A 54 13.88 2.50 -4.97
CA ASP A 54 14.15 2.66 -3.55
C ASP A 54 13.83 1.40 -2.72
N ASP A 55 12.99 0.49 -3.27
CA ASP A 55 12.54 -0.73 -2.57
C ASP A 55 12.83 -2.03 -3.36
N LYS A 56 13.63 -1.97 -4.41
CA LYS A 56 13.87 -3.13 -5.28
C LYS A 56 14.48 -4.33 -4.56
N ILE A 57 15.39 -4.09 -3.62
CA ILE A 57 16.16 -5.15 -2.93
C ILE A 57 15.24 -6.07 -2.14
N LEU A 58 14.28 -5.51 -1.38
CA LEU A 58 13.35 -6.29 -0.57
C LEU A 58 12.35 -7.07 -1.45
N ILE A 59 11.89 -6.47 -2.52
CA ILE A 59 10.99 -7.14 -3.46
C ILE A 59 11.71 -8.27 -4.21
N GLU A 60 12.96 -8.05 -4.64
CA GLU A 60 13.78 -9.09 -5.27
C GLU A 60 14.04 -10.26 -4.32
N PHE A 61 14.42 -9.96 -3.08
CA PHE A 61 14.62 -10.97 -2.06
C PHE A 61 13.35 -11.78 -1.82
N PHE A 62 12.22 -11.10 -1.65
CA PHE A 62 10.93 -11.77 -1.43
C PHE A 62 10.54 -12.67 -2.60
N VAL A 63 10.65 -12.18 -3.85
CA VAL A 63 10.31 -12.96 -5.03
C VAL A 63 11.24 -14.16 -5.19
N SER A 64 12.55 -13.99 -4.92
CA SER A 64 13.51 -15.08 -4.94
C SER A 64 13.20 -16.13 -3.88
N TYR A 65 12.83 -15.70 -2.67
CA TYR A 65 12.39 -16.61 -1.60
C TYR A 65 11.12 -17.37 -2.01
N LEU A 66 10.14 -16.66 -2.58
CA LEU A 66 8.89 -17.25 -3.07
C LEU A 66 9.14 -18.32 -4.12
N HIS A 67 10.04 -18.04 -5.08
CA HIS A 67 10.41 -18.99 -6.14
C HIS A 67 11.13 -20.23 -5.59
N LYS A 68 11.92 -20.06 -4.53
CA LYS A 68 12.62 -21.17 -3.85
C LYS A 68 11.66 -22.09 -3.10
N GLU A 69 10.77 -21.51 -2.30
CA GLU A 69 9.83 -22.26 -1.46
C GLU A 69 8.65 -22.84 -2.26
N PHE A 70 8.24 -22.13 -3.33
CA PHE A 70 7.11 -22.50 -4.19
C PHE A 70 7.52 -22.42 -5.68
N PRO A 71 8.21 -23.44 -6.22
CA PRO A 71 8.76 -23.42 -7.58
C PRO A 71 7.76 -23.10 -8.70
N GLU A 72 6.48 -23.42 -8.51
CA GLU A 72 5.39 -23.08 -9.44
C GLU A 72 5.24 -21.56 -9.67
N THR A 73 5.64 -20.76 -8.70
CA THR A 73 5.57 -19.27 -8.78
C THR A 73 6.55 -18.68 -9.78
N ASN A 74 7.57 -19.42 -10.21
CA ASN A 74 8.49 -18.98 -11.27
C ASN A 74 7.77 -18.64 -12.59
N LYS A 75 6.64 -19.31 -12.85
CA LYS A 75 5.81 -19.04 -14.03
C LYS A 75 4.81 -17.90 -13.81
N LEU A 76 4.52 -17.57 -12.54
CA LEU A 76 3.49 -16.62 -12.16
C LEU A 76 4.05 -15.22 -11.88
N VAL A 77 5.30 -15.10 -11.46
CA VAL A 77 5.89 -13.81 -11.06
C VAL A 77 7.15 -13.53 -11.85
N LYS A 78 7.19 -12.36 -12.49
CA LYS A 78 8.36 -11.87 -13.23
C LYS A 78 8.68 -10.44 -12.79
N ILE A 79 9.94 -10.18 -12.44
CA ILE A 79 10.43 -8.81 -12.19
C ILE A 79 10.93 -8.20 -13.48
N VAL A 80 10.59 -6.93 -13.71
CA VAL A 80 10.99 -6.16 -14.90
C VAL A 80 11.46 -4.77 -14.46
N TYR A 81 12.60 -4.32 -14.95
CA TYR A 81 13.16 -3.01 -14.64
C TYR A 81 12.95 -2.00 -15.78
N ASP A 82 12.84 -2.50 -16.99
CA ASP A 82 12.65 -1.71 -18.20
C ASP A 82 11.19 -1.35 -18.45
N LYS A 83 10.89 -0.98 -19.69
CA LYS A 83 9.53 -0.67 -20.11
C LYS A 83 8.63 -1.91 -19.99
N LEU A 84 7.47 -1.71 -19.37
CA LEU A 84 6.44 -2.74 -19.27
C LEU A 84 5.82 -3.00 -20.65
N THR A 85 5.82 -4.26 -21.05
CA THR A 85 5.22 -4.75 -22.30
C THR A 85 4.44 -6.03 -22.01
N ASP A 86 3.52 -6.39 -22.88
CA ASP A 86 2.81 -7.67 -22.85
C ASP A 86 2.05 -7.93 -21.52
N PHE A 87 1.17 -6.98 -21.14
CA PHE A 87 0.26 -7.12 -20.02
C PHE A 87 -1.19 -6.76 -20.39
N ASP A 88 -2.14 -7.35 -19.69
CA ASP A 88 -3.59 -7.15 -19.92
C ASP A 88 -4.15 -6.06 -19.01
N LYS A 89 -3.70 -6.05 -17.76
CA LYS A 89 -4.19 -5.16 -16.69
C LYS A 89 -3.01 -4.52 -15.97
N VAL A 90 -3.24 -3.39 -15.31
CA VAL A 90 -2.20 -2.71 -14.54
C VAL A 90 -2.72 -2.25 -13.18
N ILE A 91 -1.90 -2.47 -12.16
CA ILE A 91 -2.02 -1.85 -10.84
C ILE A 91 -0.82 -0.92 -10.70
N ALA A 92 -1.06 0.37 -10.52
CA ALA A 92 0.02 1.33 -10.40
C ALA A 92 -0.22 2.27 -9.22
N THR A 93 0.79 2.40 -8.38
CA THR A 93 0.79 3.30 -7.23
C THR A 93 1.93 4.31 -7.39
N GLY A 94 1.63 5.59 -7.25
CA GLY A 94 2.63 6.64 -7.40
C GLY A 94 2.21 7.98 -6.80
N SER A 95 3.09 8.97 -6.91
CA SER A 95 2.82 10.35 -6.51
C SER A 95 1.71 10.96 -7.36
N ASN A 96 1.17 12.09 -6.92
CA ASN A 96 0.17 12.83 -7.70
C ASN A 96 0.66 13.23 -9.10
N ASN A 97 1.96 13.51 -9.24
CA ASN A 97 2.55 13.82 -10.55
C ASN A 97 2.67 12.57 -11.41
N THR A 98 3.16 11.48 -10.85
CA THR A 98 3.29 10.19 -11.55
C THR A 98 1.93 9.65 -11.98
N PHE A 99 0.89 9.88 -11.19
CA PHE A 99 -0.47 9.45 -11.49
C PHE A 99 -0.99 10.01 -12.83
N LYS A 100 -0.70 11.28 -13.15
CA LYS A 100 -1.09 11.89 -14.43
C LYS A 100 -0.47 11.15 -15.63
N TYR A 101 0.78 10.71 -15.48
CA TYR A 101 1.43 9.90 -16.51
C TYR A 101 0.79 8.51 -16.62
N PHE A 102 0.44 7.89 -15.49
CA PHE A 102 -0.25 6.60 -15.50
C PHE A 102 -1.63 6.70 -16.19
N GLU A 103 -2.42 7.73 -15.94
CA GLU A 103 -3.69 7.96 -16.61
C GLU A 103 -3.51 8.08 -18.13
N TYR A 104 -2.48 8.75 -18.57
CA TYR A 104 -2.18 8.90 -19.99
C TYR A 104 -1.71 7.58 -20.63
N TYR A 105 -0.72 6.91 -20.03
CA TYR A 105 -0.12 5.72 -20.61
C TYR A 105 -1.00 4.47 -20.55
N PHE A 106 -1.87 4.37 -19.55
CA PHE A 106 -2.70 3.18 -19.33
C PHE A 106 -4.18 3.38 -19.63
N ARG A 107 -4.55 4.49 -20.28
CA ARG A 107 -5.95 4.84 -20.60
C ARG A 107 -6.70 3.75 -21.36
N GLU A 108 -6.01 2.95 -22.20
CA GLU A 108 -6.59 1.87 -23.02
C GLU A 108 -6.56 0.50 -22.32
N LYS A 109 -6.00 0.43 -21.11
CA LYS A 109 -5.88 -0.80 -20.33
C LYS A 109 -6.82 -0.79 -19.13
N LYS A 110 -7.29 -1.97 -18.72
CA LYS A 110 -7.96 -2.10 -17.43
C LYS A 110 -6.96 -1.78 -16.34
N SER A 111 -7.18 -0.69 -15.61
CA SER A 111 -6.21 -0.16 -14.67
C SER A 111 -6.79 0.13 -13.31
N LEU A 112 -6.01 -0.19 -12.26
CA LEU A 112 -6.23 0.26 -10.90
C LEU A 112 -5.10 1.24 -10.54
N LEU A 113 -5.36 2.52 -10.74
CA LEU A 113 -4.39 3.57 -10.51
C LEU A 113 -4.62 4.19 -9.13
N ARG A 114 -3.57 4.26 -8.33
CA ARG A 114 -3.60 4.85 -6.98
C ARG A 114 -2.64 6.02 -6.92
N LYS A 115 -3.16 7.17 -6.53
CA LYS A 115 -2.38 8.35 -6.19
C LYS A 115 -2.12 8.42 -4.69
N ASN A 116 -1.27 9.33 -4.29
CA ASN A 116 -1.00 9.57 -2.88
C ASN A 116 -2.30 9.87 -2.12
N ARG A 117 -2.46 9.25 -0.97
CA ARG A 117 -3.59 9.44 -0.05
C ARG A 117 -3.04 9.65 1.33
N THR A 118 -3.75 10.43 2.11
CA THR A 118 -3.51 10.63 3.53
C THR A 118 -4.83 10.61 4.25
N SER A 119 -4.80 10.34 5.54
CA SER A 119 -5.98 10.40 6.39
C SER A 119 -6.01 11.70 7.19
N LEU A 120 -7.15 11.98 7.77
CA LEU A 120 -7.32 13.07 8.73
C LEU A 120 -7.97 12.52 10.01
N ALA A 121 -7.72 13.19 11.12
CA ALA A 121 -8.39 12.91 12.39
C ALA A 121 -9.21 14.13 12.83
N VAL A 122 -10.33 13.88 13.49
CA VAL A 122 -11.16 14.92 14.08
C VAL A 122 -11.32 14.59 15.57
N LEU A 123 -10.81 15.45 16.43
CA LEU A 123 -10.88 15.28 17.86
C LEU A 123 -12.12 16.00 18.42
N SER A 124 -12.76 15.38 19.39
CA SER A 124 -13.93 15.93 20.10
C SER A 124 -13.54 16.85 21.27
N GLY A 125 -12.33 16.64 21.81
CA GLY A 125 -11.82 17.28 23.00
C GLY A 125 -11.93 16.44 24.28
N ASN A 126 -12.56 15.26 24.18
CA ASN A 126 -12.79 14.35 25.31
C ASN A 126 -12.00 13.05 25.19
N GLU A 127 -11.00 13.02 24.33
CA GLU A 127 -10.21 11.81 24.09
C GLU A 127 -9.46 11.38 25.35
N SER A 128 -9.48 10.08 25.61
CA SER A 128 -8.68 9.44 26.64
C SER A 128 -7.19 9.41 26.22
N ASN A 129 -6.30 9.23 27.19
CA ASN A 129 -4.88 9.08 26.93
C ASN A 129 -4.58 7.89 26.00
N ASN A 130 -5.38 6.82 26.06
CA ASN A 130 -5.21 5.66 25.20
C ASN A 130 -5.61 5.97 23.75
N GLU A 131 -6.70 6.71 23.53
CA GLU A 131 -7.10 7.14 22.18
C GLU A 131 -6.07 8.07 21.56
N LEU A 132 -5.51 9.01 22.31
CA LEU A 132 -4.44 9.88 21.84
C LEU A 132 -3.14 9.10 21.53
N ARG A 133 -2.84 8.04 22.31
CA ARG A 133 -1.72 7.15 22.01
C ARG A 133 -1.95 6.40 20.70
N LEU A 134 -3.13 5.85 20.47
CA LEU A 134 -3.47 5.19 19.21
C LEU A 134 -3.45 6.16 18.03
N LEU A 135 -3.87 7.41 18.24
CA LEU A 135 -3.74 8.46 17.22
C LEU A 135 -2.27 8.73 16.88
N SER A 136 -1.37 8.71 17.89
CA SER A 136 0.06 8.87 17.60
C SER A 136 0.62 7.73 16.74
N ASP A 137 0.14 6.49 16.95
CA ASP A 137 0.48 5.36 16.08
C ASP A 137 -0.01 5.62 14.63
N ASP A 138 -1.24 6.11 14.46
CA ASP A 138 -1.80 6.45 13.15
C ASP A 138 -1.06 7.60 12.43
N VAL A 139 -0.44 8.51 13.18
CA VAL A 139 0.36 9.62 12.63
C VAL A 139 1.76 9.14 12.22
N PHE A 140 2.47 8.43 13.11
CA PHE A 140 3.92 8.21 12.99
C PHE A 140 4.32 6.81 12.51
N MET A 141 3.43 5.82 12.57
CA MET A 141 3.74 4.49 12.07
C MET A 141 4.21 4.59 10.61
N TYR A 142 5.18 3.77 10.22
CA TYR A 142 5.82 3.85 8.90
C TYR A 142 6.40 5.24 8.57
N PHE A 143 6.89 5.98 9.56
CA PHE A 143 7.43 7.35 9.42
C PHE A 143 6.42 8.35 8.82
N GLY A 144 5.12 8.12 9.01
CA GLY A 144 4.07 8.94 8.40
C GLY A 144 3.92 8.79 6.88
N LEU A 145 4.60 7.82 6.26
CA LEU A 145 4.66 7.64 4.81
C LEU A 145 3.57 6.71 4.25
N GLY A 146 2.83 6.05 5.11
CA GLY A 146 1.73 5.17 4.70
C GLY A 146 0.54 5.95 4.16
N CYS A 147 -0.18 5.38 3.21
CA CYS A 147 -1.35 6.01 2.58
C CYS A 147 -2.57 6.16 3.52
N ARG A 148 -2.49 5.65 4.72
CA ARG A 148 -3.52 5.77 5.78
C ARG A 148 -3.03 6.57 6.98
N ASN A 149 -1.77 7.04 6.99
CA ASN A 149 -1.29 7.87 8.07
C ASN A 149 -2.05 9.19 8.14
N VAL A 150 -2.31 9.63 9.35
CA VAL A 150 -2.99 10.90 9.62
C VAL A 150 -2.00 12.03 9.37
N SER A 151 -2.30 12.88 8.39
CA SER A 151 -1.47 14.05 8.04
C SER A 151 -2.08 15.37 8.49
N LYS A 152 -3.33 15.35 8.98
CA LYS A 152 -4.02 16.55 9.46
C LYS A 152 -4.96 16.17 10.59
N ILE A 153 -4.90 16.95 11.68
CA ILE A 153 -5.76 16.79 12.85
C ILE A 153 -6.60 18.05 13.01
N PHE A 154 -7.92 17.88 13.05
CA PHE A 154 -8.85 18.95 13.40
C PHE A 154 -9.15 18.86 14.91
N ILE A 155 -9.06 19.97 15.59
CA ILE A 155 -9.26 20.08 17.03
C ILE A 155 -10.35 21.12 17.36
N PRO A 156 -11.08 20.97 18.46
CA PRO A 156 -12.02 22.00 18.93
C PRO A 156 -11.33 23.32 19.23
N LYS A 157 -12.10 24.40 19.22
CA LYS A 157 -11.63 25.69 19.69
C LYS A 157 -11.21 25.58 21.17
N ASN A 158 -10.06 26.12 21.54
CA ASN A 158 -9.46 26.06 22.87
C ASN A 158 -9.05 24.64 23.34
N TYR A 159 -8.73 23.74 22.40
CA TYR A 159 -8.21 22.42 22.73
C TYR A 159 -6.85 22.51 23.44
N ASP A 160 -6.68 21.73 24.52
CA ASP A 160 -5.39 21.61 25.21
C ASP A 160 -4.41 20.72 24.43
N LEU A 161 -3.48 21.34 23.72
CA LEU A 161 -2.46 20.63 22.95
C LEU A 161 -1.45 19.88 23.80
N THR A 162 -1.38 20.13 25.13
CA THR A 162 -0.38 19.50 26.01
C THR A 162 -0.57 17.99 26.06
N LYS A 163 -1.82 17.53 26.13
CA LYS A 163 -2.17 16.11 26.13
C LYS A 163 -1.79 15.44 24.78
N LEU A 164 -2.12 16.10 23.67
CA LEU A 164 -1.79 15.61 22.35
C LEU A 164 -0.27 15.52 22.15
N ASN A 165 0.46 16.57 22.50
CA ASN A 165 1.90 16.59 22.41
C ASN A 165 2.56 15.52 23.28
N SER A 166 2.02 15.28 24.49
CA SER A 166 2.54 14.22 25.37
C SER A 166 2.35 12.83 24.79
N SER A 167 1.28 12.59 24.04
CA SER A 167 1.04 11.31 23.37
C SER A 167 2.07 11.02 22.26
N PHE A 168 2.64 12.06 21.65
CA PHE A 168 3.65 11.96 20.61
C PHE A 168 5.07 11.67 21.13
N ASN A 169 5.29 11.72 22.44
CA ASN A 169 6.61 11.49 23.03
C ASN A 169 7.19 10.11 22.72
N ASN A 170 6.36 9.10 22.49
CA ASN A 170 6.81 7.76 22.11
C ASN A 170 7.51 7.73 20.73
N TYR A 171 7.28 8.76 19.93
CA TYR A 171 7.82 8.87 18.56
C TYR A 171 8.88 9.97 18.41
N LYS A 172 9.42 10.51 19.52
CA LYS A 172 10.48 11.53 19.48
C LYS A 172 11.70 11.11 18.65
N HIS A 173 12.01 9.82 18.62
CA HIS A 173 13.11 9.27 17.83
C HIS A 173 12.91 9.37 16.30
N ILE A 174 11.68 9.66 15.85
CA ILE A 174 11.34 9.83 14.43
C ILE A 174 11.36 11.32 14.04
N ILE A 175 11.10 12.22 15.01
CA ILE A 175 10.90 13.65 14.77
C ILE A 175 12.23 14.43 14.72
N ASN A 176 13.32 13.84 15.22
CA ASN A 176 14.66 14.46 15.26
C ASN A 176 15.46 14.05 13.98
#